data_e0c22cfd8003a55b029b9598bceb776c
#
_entry.id   e0c22cfd8003a55b029b9598bceb776c
#
_cell.length_a   1.000
_cell.length_b   1.000
_cell.length_c   1.000
_cell.angle_alpha   90.00
_cell.angle_beta   90.00
_cell.angle_gamma   90.00
#
_symmetry.space_group_name_H-M   'P 1'
#
loop_
_entity.id
_entity.type
_entity.pdbx_description
1 polymer ?
#
loop_
_entity_poly.entity_id
_entity_poly.type
_entity_poly.pdbx_seq_one_letter_code
_entity_poly.pdbx_strand_id
1 'polypeptide(L)'
;MLPNAENLYQELLKKLQEHQSKEAFQLAGLASGGAWIAQRLAKDLGLNDYGVINVSFHRDDYQDKGAKAFKSAEGMATKIPFDVNGATIVMVDDVLDTGRTVRAALNELFDYGRPAKVDLAVLADRHRRQLPVDASFKGAKIDLPANQILVLEQSEAGAFSFGSETKDS
;
A
#
# COMPACT_ATOMS: atom_id res chain seq x y z
N MET A 1 0.19 21.93 0.08
CA MET A 1 1.55 21.41 -0.19
C MET A 1 1.54 19.89 -0.10
N LEU A 2 2.14 19.22 -1.06
CA LEU A 2 2.22 17.76 -1.05
C LEU A 2 3.28 17.28 -0.06
N PRO A 3 3.06 16.13 0.60
CA PRO A 3 4.03 15.57 1.53
C PRO A 3 5.28 15.07 0.79
N ASN A 4 6.39 15.01 1.51
CA ASN A 4 7.63 14.43 0.99
C ASN A 4 7.59 12.90 1.15
N ALA A 5 7.44 12.19 0.04
CA ALA A 5 7.26 10.73 0.05
C ALA A 5 8.47 10.00 0.65
N GLU A 6 9.70 10.46 0.39
CA GLU A 6 10.89 9.83 0.95
C GLU A 6 10.95 9.96 2.48
N ASN A 7 10.55 11.10 3.02
CA ASN A 7 10.47 11.28 4.47
C ASN A 7 9.44 10.35 5.09
N LEU A 8 8.27 10.22 4.45
CA LEU A 8 7.23 9.29 4.92
C LEU A 8 7.69 7.84 4.84
N TYR A 9 8.43 7.49 3.79
CA TYR A 9 9.01 6.16 3.67
C TYR A 9 9.97 5.86 4.83
N GLN A 10 10.86 6.80 5.17
CA GLN A 10 11.80 6.59 6.27
C GLN A 10 11.08 6.40 7.61
N GLU A 11 10.01 7.16 7.85
CA GLU A 11 9.19 7.00 9.06
C GLU A 11 8.52 5.62 9.09
N LEU A 12 7.98 5.18 7.96
CA LEU A 12 7.35 3.86 7.86
C LEU A 12 8.37 2.74 8.06
N LEU A 13 9.53 2.85 7.41
CA LEU A 13 10.61 1.86 7.54
C LEU A 13 11.04 1.70 9.00
N LYS A 14 11.22 2.80 9.71
CA LYS A 14 11.61 2.78 11.12
C LYS A 14 10.60 2.02 11.97
N LYS A 15 9.32 2.28 11.76
CA LYS A 15 8.25 1.59 12.49
C LYS A 15 8.22 0.08 12.19
N LEU A 16 8.43 -0.28 10.93
CA LEU A 16 8.44 -1.68 10.52
C LEU A 16 9.70 -2.41 11.00
N GLN A 17 10.85 -1.75 11.03
CA GLN A 17 12.07 -2.32 11.61
C GLN A 17 11.87 -2.64 13.09
N GLU A 18 11.27 -1.73 13.84
CA GLU A 18 10.96 -1.94 15.25
C GLU A 18 9.99 -3.11 15.43
N HIS A 19 8.95 -3.18 14.62
CA HIS A 19 7.98 -4.28 14.67
C HIS A 19 8.63 -5.62 14.31
N GLN A 20 9.49 -5.65 13.29
CA GLN A 20 10.19 -6.86 12.85
C GLN A 20 11.05 -7.46 13.96
N SER A 21 11.58 -6.63 14.85
CA SER A 21 12.37 -7.10 15.99
C SER A 21 11.52 -7.89 17.00
N LYS A 22 10.21 -7.74 16.96
CA LYS A 22 9.26 -8.37 17.88
C LYS A 22 8.50 -9.53 17.23
N GLU A 23 8.20 -9.45 15.94
CA GLU A 23 7.38 -10.41 15.22
C GLU A 23 7.82 -10.45 13.75
N ALA A 24 8.13 -11.63 13.25
CA ALA A 24 8.44 -11.82 11.84
C ALA A 24 7.16 -11.70 10.99
N PHE A 25 7.29 -11.16 9.79
CA PHE A 25 6.15 -11.00 8.87
C PHE A 25 6.60 -11.08 7.42
N GLN A 26 5.64 -11.35 6.54
CA GLN A 26 5.78 -11.26 5.10
C GLN A 26 5.16 -9.95 4.62
N LEU A 27 5.62 -9.45 3.46
CA LEU A 27 5.06 -8.24 2.83
C LEU A 27 4.23 -8.58 1.61
N ALA A 28 3.13 -7.86 1.43
CA ALA A 28 2.33 -7.93 0.21
C ALA A 28 1.90 -6.51 -0.18
N GLY A 29 2.46 -6.00 -1.26
CA GLY A 29 2.18 -4.63 -1.72
C GLY A 29 1.04 -4.56 -2.72
N LEU A 30 0.17 -3.57 -2.58
CA LEU A 30 -0.91 -3.33 -3.52
C LEU A 30 -0.37 -2.60 -4.76
N ALA A 31 -0.59 -3.19 -5.93
CA ALA A 31 -0.14 -2.61 -7.19
C ALA A 31 -0.88 -1.30 -7.47
N SER A 32 -0.21 -0.25 -7.91
CA SER A 32 1.21 -0.21 -8.27
C SER A 32 2.08 0.38 -7.15
N GLY A 33 1.68 1.48 -6.52
CA GLY A 33 2.49 2.20 -5.53
C GLY A 33 2.85 1.36 -4.31
N GLY A 34 1.91 0.59 -3.79
CA GLY A 34 2.17 -0.30 -2.66
C GLY A 34 3.18 -1.39 -3.00
N ALA A 35 3.17 -1.88 -4.24
CA ALA A 35 4.16 -2.87 -4.71
C ALA A 35 5.57 -2.26 -4.79
N TRP A 36 5.70 -1.03 -5.25
CA TRP A 36 7.00 -0.33 -5.28
C TRP A 36 7.56 -0.17 -3.85
N ILE A 37 6.70 0.22 -2.93
CA ILE A 37 7.08 0.38 -1.51
C ILE A 37 7.48 -0.96 -0.90
N ALA A 38 6.69 -2.01 -1.15
CA ALA A 38 6.98 -3.35 -0.63
C ALA A 38 8.31 -3.88 -1.14
N GLN A 39 8.64 -3.65 -2.41
CA GLN A 39 9.93 -4.04 -2.99
C GLN A 39 11.08 -3.39 -2.23
N ARG A 40 11.00 -2.09 -2.01
CA ARG A 40 12.05 -1.36 -1.31
C ARG A 40 12.12 -1.74 0.17
N LEU A 41 10.96 -1.93 0.81
CA LEU A 41 10.90 -2.40 2.20
C LEU A 41 11.51 -3.79 2.36
N ALA A 42 11.23 -4.71 1.44
CA ALA A 42 11.80 -6.06 1.49
C ALA A 42 13.33 -6.00 1.49
N LYS A 43 13.90 -5.15 0.63
CA LYS A 43 15.35 -4.95 0.57
C LYS A 43 15.87 -4.35 1.87
N ASP A 44 15.24 -3.29 2.36
CA ASP A 44 15.71 -2.56 3.55
C ASP A 44 15.49 -3.37 4.84
N LEU A 45 14.51 -4.26 4.87
CA LEU A 45 14.23 -5.15 6.01
C LEU A 45 14.95 -6.50 5.91
N GLY A 46 15.67 -6.75 4.82
CA GLY A 46 16.40 -8.00 4.63
C GLY A 46 15.50 -9.20 4.34
N LEU A 47 14.32 -8.99 3.76
CA LEU A 47 13.42 -10.06 3.36
C LEU A 47 13.80 -10.61 1.97
N ASN A 48 13.61 -11.92 1.77
CA ASN A 48 13.99 -12.58 0.52
C ASN A 48 13.01 -12.30 -0.63
N ASP A 49 11.75 -12.05 -0.29
CA ASP A 49 10.70 -11.81 -1.29
C ASP A 49 9.60 -10.91 -0.73
N TYR A 50 8.65 -10.60 -1.58
CA TYR A 50 7.43 -9.88 -1.23
C TYR A 50 6.33 -10.25 -2.22
N GLY A 51 5.08 -10.16 -1.77
CA GLY A 51 3.92 -10.38 -2.63
C GLY A 51 3.45 -9.10 -3.31
N VAL A 52 2.73 -9.28 -4.40
CA VAL A 52 2.02 -8.20 -5.11
C VAL A 52 0.56 -8.60 -5.22
N ILE A 53 -0.33 -7.69 -4.85
CA ILE A 53 -1.78 -7.86 -4.97
C ILE A 53 -2.29 -6.83 -5.97
N ASN A 54 -2.92 -7.28 -7.05
CA ASN A 54 -3.50 -6.39 -8.04
C ASN A 54 -5.01 -6.46 -7.97
N VAL A 55 -5.64 -5.34 -7.62
CA VAL A 55 -7.09 -5.17 -7.56
C VAL A 55 -7.58 -4.08 -8.51
N SER A 56 -6.78 -3.71 -9.51
CA SER A 56 -7.09 -2.64 -10.45
C SER A 56 -8.37 -2.88 -11.25
N PHE A 57 -8.83 -4.12 -11.36
CA PHE A 57 -10.10 -4.46 -12.00
C PHE A 57 -11.33 -4.23 -11.11
N HIS A 58 -11.14 -3.92 -9.82
CA HIS A 58 -12.23 -3.55 -8.92
C HIS A 58 -12.62 -2.08 -9.14
N ARG A 59 -13.91 -1.80 -9.28
CA ARG A 59 -14.41 -0.43 -9.47
C ARG A 59 -14.09 0.49 -8.30
N ASP A 60 -14.13 -0.04 -7.09
CA ASP A 60 -13.81 0.72 -5.87
C ASP A 60 -12.37 1.23 -5.91
N ASP A 61 -11.43 0.41 -6.40
CA ASP A 61 -10.03 0.79 -6.51
C ASP A 61 -9.85 1.97 -7.47
N TYR A 62 -10.51 1.94 -8.62
CA TYR A 62 -10.42 3.03 -9.60
C TYR A 62 -10.86 4.36 -9.02
N GLN A 63 -11.98 4.39 -8.28
CA GLN A 63 -12.51 5.61 -7.70
C GLN A 63 -11.60 6.20 -6.62
N ASP A 64 -10.96 5.33 -5.82
CA ASP A 64 -10.09 5.76 -4.73
C ASP A 64 -8.71 6.20 -5.23
N LYS A 65 -8.16 5.50 -6.21
CA LYS A 65 -6.77 5.68 -6.66
C LYS A 65 -6.62 6.64 -7.84
N GLY A 66 -7.69 6.86 -8.61
CA GLY A 66 -7.65 7.68 -9.80
C GLY A 66 -7.13 6.93 -11.03
N ALA A 67 -7.34 7.55 -12.19
CA ALA A 67 -7.05 6.94 -13.49
C ALA A 67 -5.56 6.63 -13.70
N LYS A 68 -4.69 7.53 -13.24
CA LYS A 68 -3.23 7.38 -13.41
C LYS A 68 -2.70 6.18 -12.65
N ALA A 69 -3.09 6.02 -11.38
CA ALA A 69 -2.66 4.90 -10.55
C ALA A 69 -3.25 3.58 -11.07
N PHE A 70 -4.51 3.59 -11.51
CA PHE A 70 -5.16 2.44 -12.12
C PHE A 70 -4.39 1.97 -13.36
N LYS A 71 -4.02 2.89 -14.24
CA LYS A 71 -3.27 2.58 -15.45
C LYS A 71 -1.86 2.06 -15.13
N SER A 72 -1.20 2.61 -14.12
CA SER A 72 0.11 2.14 -13.68
C SER A 72 0.10 0.70 -13.21
N ALA A 73 -1.03 0.21 -12.69
CA ALA A 73 -1.18 -1.16 -12.20
C ALA A 73 -1.47 -2.16 -13.33
N GLU A 74 -1.84 -1.69 -14.53
CA GLU A 74 -2.08 -2.57 -15.67
C GLU A 74 -0.84 -3.42 -15.98
N GLY A 75 -1.07 -4.71 -16.21
CA GLY A 75 0.01 -5.65 -16.51
C GLY A 75 0.72 -6.23 -15.30
N MET A 76 0.49 -5.69 -14.09
CA MET A 76 0.98 -6.31 -12.86
C MET A 76 -0.01 -7.38 -12.41
N ALA A 77 0.41 -8.62 -12.29
CA ALA A 77 -0.44 -9.70 -11.81
C ALA A 77 -0.28 -9.89 -10.30
N THR A 78 -1.33 -10.39 -9.66
CA THR A 78 -1.21 -10.85 -8.27
C THR A 78 -0.23 -12.01 -8.23
N LYS A 79 0.76 -11.88 -7.35
CA LYS A 79 1.81 -12.91 -7.17
C LYS A 79 2.23 -12.94 -5.72
N ILE A 80 1.97 -14.07 -5.06
CA ILE A 80 2.30 -14.29 -3.65
C ILE A 80 3.33 -15.43 -3.57
N PRO A 81 4.63 -15.12 -3.38
CA PRO A 81 5.69 -16.13 -3.43
C PRO A 81 5.88 -16.92 -2.14
N PHE A 82 5.02 -16.73 -1.15
CA PHE A 82 5.09 -17.44 0.13
C PHE A 82 3.75 -18.11 0.44
N ASP A 83 3.74 -19.06 1.38
CA ASP A 83 2.51 -19.71 1.82
C ASP A 83 1.70 -18.74 2.68
N VAL A 84 0.48 -18.44 2.23
CA VAL A 84 -0.43 -17.54 2.93
C VAL A 84 -1.01 -18.19 4.19
N ASN A 85 -1.21 -19.52 4.17
CA ASN A 85 -1.81 -20.22 5.30
C ASN A 85 -0.94 -20.05 6.56
N GLY A 86 -1.53 -19.49 7.60
CA GLY A 86 -0.85 -19.30 8.89
C GLY A 86 0.18 -18.16 8.90
N ALA A 87 0.34 -17.45 7.80
CA ALA A 87 1.31 -16.36 7.72
C ALA A 87 0.85 -15.10 8.45
N THR A 88 1.81 -14.37 9.01
CA THR A 88 1.62 -12.99 9.45
C THR A 88 2.03 -12.11 8.28
N ILE A 89 1.11 -11.31 7.77
CA ILE A 89 1.30 -10.52 6.55
C ILE A 89 1.09 -9.04 6.87
N VAL A 90 2.02 -8.20 6.42
CA VAL A 90 1.82 -6.75 6.38
C VAL A 90 1.51 -6.38 4.93
N MET A 91 0.27 -5.98 4.68
CA MET A 91 -0.09 -5.38 3.39
C MET A 91 0.44 -3.96 3.33
N VAL A 92 0.91 -3.56 2.17
CA VAL A 92 1.52 -2.25 1.95
C VAL A 92 0.77 -1.51 0.85
N ASP A 93 0.38 -0.27 1.14
CA ASP A 93 -0.21 0.62 0.15
C ASP A 93 0.42 2.01 0.26
N ASP A 94 0.24 2.83 -0.75
CA ASP A 94 0.78 4.18 -0.76
C ASP A 94 -0.11 5.12 0.05
N VAL A 95 -1.42 5.11 -0.19
CA VAL A 95 -2.37 6.03 0.45
C VAL A 95 -3.59 5.27 0.94
N LEU A 96 -3.90 5.44 2.22
CA LEU A 96 -5.14 4.94 2.81
C LEU A 96 -6.15 6.08 2.85
N ASP A 97 -7.26 5.91 2.15
CA ASP A 97 -8.33 6.90 2.07
C ASP A 97 -9.63 6.33 2.63
N THR A 98 -10.52 5.84 1.78
CA THR A 98 -11.83 5.32 2.20
C THR A 98 -11.76 3.92 2.82
N GLY A 99 -10.74 3.14 2.46
CA GLY A 99 -10.60 1.74 2.85
C GLY A 99 -11.08 0.76 1.79
N ARG A 100 -11.64 1.23 0.67
CA ARG A 100 -12.21 0.35 -0.38
C ARG A 100 -11.16 -0.48 -1.09
N THR A 101 -9.99 0.10 -1.36
CA THR A 101 -8.85 -0.62 -1.95
C THR A 101 -8.38 -1.73 -1.02
N VAL A 102 -8.28 -1.44 0.27
CA VAL A 102 -7.87 -2.41 1.30
C VAL A 102 -8.85 -3.57 1.36
N ARG A 103 -10.15 -3.30 1.33
CA ARG A 103 -11.18 -4.35 1.32
C ARG A 103 -11.00 -5.28 0.13
N ALA A 104 -10.82 -4.71 -1.06
CA ALA A 104 -10.60 -5.49 -2.28
C ALA A 104 -9.34 -6.34 -2.17
N ALA A 105 -8.25 -5.77 -1.63
CA ALA A 105 -6.99 -6.48 -1.44
C ALA A 105 -7.11 -7.63 -0.44
N LEU A 106 -7.84 -7.44 0.64
CA LEU A 106 -8.10 -8.52 1.60
C LEU A 106 -8.85 -9.68 0.95
N ASN A 107 -9.87 -9.39 0.14
CA ASN A 107 -10.60 -10.43 -0.58
C ASN A 107 -9.68 -11.22 -1.51
N GLU A 108 -8.83 -10.51 -2.27
CA GLU A 108 -7.88 -11.14 -3.18
C GLU A 108 -6.88 -12.01 -2.42
N LEU A 109 -6.32 -11.48 -1.32
CA LEU A 109 -5.34 -12.21 -0.50
C LEU A 109 -5.93 -13.51 0.06
N PHE A 110 -7.16 -13.49 0.52
CA PHE A 110 -7.82 -14.64 1.11
C PHE A 110 -8.18 -15.73 0.09
N ASP A 111 -8.13 -15.42 -1.21
CA ASP A 111 -8.23 -16.43 -2.27
C ASP A 111 -6.97 -17.32 -2.33
N TYR A 112 -5.86 -16.86 -1.77
CA TYR A 112 -4.59 -17.60 -1.77
C TYR A 112 -4.36 -18.44 -0.51
N GLY A 113 -5.20 -18.28 0.50
CA GLY A 113 -5.08 -19.04 1.74
C GLY A 113 -5.64 -18.25 2.92
N ARG A 114 -5.44 -18.81 4.12
CA ARG A 114 -5.94 -18.22 5.36
C ARG A 114 -4.77 -17.72 6.22
N PRO A 115 -4.45 -16.44 6.15
CA PRO A 115 -3.39 -15.88 7.00
C PRO A 115 -3.79 -15.91 8.47
N ALA A 116 -2.78 -16.02 9.35
CA ALA A 116 -3.01 -15.92 10.79
C ALA A 116 -3.33 -14.49 11.20
N LYS A 117 -2.73 -13.51 10.53
CA LYS A 117 -2.90 -12.10 10.86
C LYS A 117 -2.54 -11.25 9.64
N VAL A 118 -3.28 -10.18 9.44
CA VAL A 118 -2.98 -9.18 8.41
C VAL A 118 -2.96 -7.81 9.05
N ASP A 119 -1.83 -7.11 8.92
CA ASP A 119 -1.68 -5.70 9.27
C ASP A 119 -1.60 -4.88 7.99
N LEU A 120 -1.76 -3.56 8.10
CA LEU A 120 -1.67 -2.63 6.97
C LEU A 120 -0.64 -1.55 7.28
N ALA A 121 0.25 -1.30 6.31
CA ALA A 121 1.25 -0.24 6.35
C ALA A 121 1.04 0.70 5.16
N VAL A 122 1.00 2.00 5.40
CA VAL A 122 0.81 3.00 4.35
C VAL A 122 1.77 4.17 4.53
N LEU A 123 2.12 4.86 3.43
CA LEU A 123 2.89 6.10 3.51
C LEU A 123 2.04 7.23 4.07
N ALA A 124 0.85 7.41 3.53
CA ALA A 124 -0.03 8.52 3.86
C ALA A 124 -1.42 8.03 4.22
N ASP A 125 -1.98 8.59 5.28
CA ASP A 125 -3.35 8.31 5.70
C ASP A 125 -4.17 9.59 5.60
N ARG A 126 -5.22 9.57 4.76
CA ARG A 126 -6.08 10.72 4.53
C ARG A 126 -7.26 10.83 5.49
N HIS A 127 -7.48 9.82 6.32
CA HIS A 127 -8.52 9.79 7.34
C HIS A 127 -9.97 9.99 6.85
N ARG A 128 -10.27 9.58 5.62
CA ARG A 128 -11.64 9.70 5.07
C ARG A 128 -12.31 8.34 4.94
N ARG A 129 -12.34 7.57 6.03
CA ARG A 129 -12.85 6.19 6.04
C ARG A 129 -14.33 6.12 5.67
N GLN A 130 -14.66 5.14 4.86
CA GLN A 130 -16.02 4.69 4.57
C GLN A 130 -16.24 3.24 5.02
N LEU A 131 -15.16 2.54 5.35
CA LEU A 131 -15.16 1.16 5.83
C LEU A 131 -14.36 1.07 7.13
N PRO A 132 -14.65 0.08 8.00
CA PRO A 132 -13.98 -0.06 9.29
C PRO A 132 -12.61 -0.72 9.18
N VAL A 133 -11.69 -0.06 8.50
CA VAL A 133 -10.29 -0.49 8.35
C VAL A 133 -9.37 0.63 8.77
N ASP A 134 -8.17 0.27 9.24
CA ASP A 134 -7.17 1.25 9.62
C ASP A 134 -5.77 0.70 9.35
N ALA A 135 -4.77 1.58 9.35
CA ALA A 135 -3.38 1.20 9.20
C ALA A 135 -2.74 0.98 10.57
N SER A 136 -2.06 -0.16 10.71
CA SER A 136 -1.23 -0.45 11.88
C SER A 136 0.03 0.41 11.89
N PHE A 137 0.54 0.74 10.69
CA PHE A 137 1.75 1.53 10.50
C PHE A 137 1.51 2.58 9.42
N LYS A 138 1.84 3.84 9.72
CA LYS A 138 1.69 4.93 8.75
C LYS A 138 2.88 5.88 8.82
N GLY A 139 3.26 6.45 7.69
CA GLY A 139 4.26 7.50 7.62
C GLY A 139 3.74 8.78 8.26
N ALA A 140 2.59 9.26 7.81
CA ALA A 140 1.93 10.42 8.40
C ALA A 140 0.45 10.48 8.00
N LYS A 141 -0.30 11.26 8.77
CA LYS A 141 -1.66 11.69 8.43
C LYS A 141 -1.56 12.90 7.51
N ILE A 142 -2.30 12.90 6.41
CA ILE A 142 -2.22 13.95 5.38
C ILE A 142 -3.59 14.54 5.12
N ASP A 143 -3.70 15.87 5.26
CA ASP A 143 -4.90 16.61 4.91
C ASP A 143 -4.74 17.27 3.54
N LEU A 144 -5.68 17.01 2.64
CA LEU A 144 -5.77 17.60 1.31
C LEU A 144 -7.25 17.89 1.01
N PRO A 145 -7.52 18.82 0.08
CA PRO A 145 -8.90 19.04 -0.36
C PRO A 145 -9.58 17.74 -0.79
N ALA A 146 -10.88 17.65 -0.51
CA ALA A 146 -11.66 16.43 -0.74
C ALA A 146 -11.67 15.98 -2.19
N ASN A 147 -11.54 16.92 -3.14
CA ASN A 147 -11.52 16.64 -4.58
C ASN A 147 -10.14 16.27 -5.13
N GLN A 148 -9.13 16.21 -4.29
CA GLN A 148 -7.78 15.82 -4.72
C GLN A 148 -7.46 14.37 -4.37
N ILE A 149 -6.82 13.69 -5.31
CA ILE A 149 -6.27 12.34 -5.12
C ILE A 149 -4.76 12.46 -5.05
N LEU A 150 -4.17 11.86 -4.02
CA LEU A 150 -2.73 11.79 -3.85
C LEU A 150 -2.20 10.58 -4.63
N VAL A 151 -1.23 10.78 -5.49
CA VAL A 151 -0.69 9.74 -6.36
C VAL A 151 0.82 9.61 -6.13
N LEU A 152 1.27 8.39 -5.79
CA LEU A 152 2.69 8.10 -5.64
C LEU A 152 3.32 7.90 -7.02
N GLU A 153 4.47 8.52 -7.22
CA GLU A 153 5.28 8.38 -8.43
C GLU A 153 6.66 7.84 -8.05
N GLN A 154 7.25 7.08 -8.95
CA GLN A 154 8.59 6.54 -8.77
C GLN A 154 9.45 6.94 -9.97
N SER A 155 10.63 7.53 -9.70
CA SER A 155 11.59 7.88 -10.74
C SER A 155 12.33 6.63 -11.26
N GLU A 156 13.07 6.78 -12.36
CA GLU A 156 13.91 5.69 -12.89
C GLU A 156 14.94 5.21 -11.85
N ALA A 157 15.43 6.12 -11.01
CA ALA A 157 16.37 5.79 -9.95
C ALA A 157 15.71 5.16 -8.72
N GLY A 158 14.37 5.04 -8.71
CA GLY A 158 13.61 4.44 -7.62
C GLY A 158 13.17 5.41 -6.53
N ALA A 159 13.39 6.71 -6.71
CA ALA A 159 12.96 7.71 -5.73
C ALA A 159 11.45 7.91 -5.75
N PHE A 160 10.85 8.05 -4.58
CA PHE A 160 9.42 8.29 -4.43
C PHE A 160 9.09 9.77 -4.35
N SER A 161 7.99 10.15 -4.99
CA SER A 161 7.41 11.49 -4.87
C SER A 161 5.89 11.39 -4.97
N PHE A 162 5.20 12.40 -4.45
CA PHE A 162 3.75 12.49 -4.58
C PHE A 162 3.36 13.57 -5.60
N GLY A 163 2.42 13.20 -6.47
CA GLY A 163 1.66 14.13 -7.28
C GLY A 163 0.21 14.16 -6.81
N SER A 164 -0.60 14.97 -7.44
CA SER A 164 -2.02 15.00 -7.17
C SER A 164 -2.84 15.03 -8.46
N GLU A 165 -4.01 14.42 -8.41
CA GLU A 165 -5.03 14.51 -9.46
C GLU A 165 -6.29 15.12 -8.87
N THR A 166 -7.03 15.86 -9.68
CA THR A 166 -8.32 16.38 -9.28
C THR A 166 -9.41 15.40 -9.69
N LYS A 167 -10.28 15.03 -8.75
CA LYS A 167 -11.45 14.20 -9.05
C LYS A 167 -12.44 15.02 -9.86
N ASP A 168 -12.94 14.42 -10.94
CA ASP A 168 -14.08 14.97 -11.66
C ASP A 168 -15.33 14.84 -10.77
N SER A 169 -16.05 15.91 -10.67
CA SER A 169 -17.28 15.97 -9.87
C SER A 169 -18.45 15.25 -10.52
#